data_e067e86b0cc4bbd4d3a8bec7f4683cdf
#
_entry.id   e067e86b0cc4bbd4d3a8bec7f4683cdf
#
_cell.length_a   1.000
_cell.length_b   1.000
_cell.length_c   1.000
_cell.angle_alpha   90.00
_cell.angle_beta   90.00
_cell.angle_gamma   90.00
#
_symmetry.space_group_name_H-M   'P 1'
#
loop_
_entity.id
_entity.type
_entity.pdbx_description
1 polymer ?
#
loop_
_entity_poly.entity_id
_entity_poly.type
_entity_poly.pdbx_seq_one_letter_code
_entity_poly.pdbx_strand_id
1 'polypeptide(L)'
;YNEFMKMIYYFGPDRPVKDKQVIFDIYGKDIEISNSLPEVLLNQLCAGDFLICNSIDELVDVSVFGFNIDEIIRIYMAILNKGVVLAFDKSTQCNSMFIETLVSSKEDFESILRKCIINYKGQKDIEAKYAKKHTITAKANGNKVGIKKGTKLITKKSILMKEKIQELSKDFNGDKSDEELIEVLSISRNSFYKYKRELKEGGV
;
A
#
# COMPACT_ATOMS: atom_id res chain seq x y z
N TYR A 1 23.72 19.58 -22.50
CA TYR A 1 23.67 18.92 -21.20
C TYR A 1 22.57 17.85 -21.29
N ASN A 2 22.98 16.58 -21.45
CA ASN A 2 22.09 15.45 -21.22
C ASN A 2 22.00 15.26 -19.69
N GLU A 3 21.12 16.02 -19.04
CA GLU A 3 20.64 15.62 -17.74
C GLU A 3 19.76 14.39 -17.97
N PHE A 4 20.19 13.26 -17.42
CA PHE A 4 19.43 12.03 -17.52
C PHE A 4 18.09 12.27 -16.82
N MET A 5 17.02 12.14 -17.58
CA MET A 5 15.66 12.19 -17.13
C MET A 5 15.47 11.16 -16.00
N LYS A 6 15.08 11.64 -14.81
CA LYS A 6 14.90 10.81 -13.64
C LYS A 6 13.50 10.22 -13.62
N MET A 7 13.39 8.94 -13.34
CA MET A 7 12.12 8.26 -13.16
C MET A 7 12.02 7.79 -11.71
N ILE A 8 11.06 8.31 -10.97
CA ILE A 8 10.79 7.91 -9.58
C ILE A 8 9.44 7.22 -9.52
N TYR A 9 9.41 6.03 -8.93
CA TYR A 9 8.17 5.36 -8.55
C TYR A 9 7.88 5.58 -7.07
N TYR A 10 6.74 6.21 -6.76
CA TYR A 10 6.25 6.32 -5.40
C TYR A 10 5.68 4.98 -4.92
N PHE A 11 6.31 4.44 -3.90
CA PHE A 11 5.93 3.17 -3.30
C PHE A 11 5.31 3.45 -1.93
N GLY A 12 3.98 3.54 -1.87
CA GLY A 12 3.25 3.85 -0.64
C GLY A 12 3.63 2.94 0.54
N PRO A 13 3.51 3.43 1.77
CA PRO A 13 4.01 2.74 2.98
C PRO A 13 3.34 1.38 3.22
N ASP A 14 2.11 1.20 2.78
CA ASP A 14 1.32 -0.03 3.01
C ASP A 14 1.48 -1.09 1.91
N ARG A 15 2.29 -0.83 0.89
CA ARG A 15 2.50 -1.80 -0.21
C ARG A 15 3.46 -2.92 0.20
N PRO A 16 3.15 -4.18 -0.15
CA PRO A 16 4.02 -5.32 0.12
C PRO A 16 5.36 -5.19 -0.62
N VAL A 17 6.48 -5.48 0.04
CA VAL A 17 7.84 -5.38 -0.54
C VAL A 17 7.99 -6.23 -1.82
N LYS A 18 7.26 -7.35 -1.95
CA LYS A 18 7.22 -8.19 -3.16
C LYS A 18 6.78 -7.43 -4.42
N ASP A 19 5.99 -6.36 -4.27
CA ASP A 19 5.50 -5.58 -5.40
C ASP A 19 6.62 -4.73 -6.04
N LYS A 20 7.75 -4.52 -5.34
CA LYS A 20 8.94 -3.85 -5.92
C LYS A 20 9.51 -4.59 -7.12
N GLN A 21 9.50 -5.93 -7.07
CA GLN A 21 9.96 -6.73 -8.22
C GLN A 21 9.08 -6.51 -9.44
N VAL A 22 7.77 -6.44 -9.25
CA VAL A 22 6.82 -6.15 -10.35
C VAL A 22 7.09 -4.78 -10.97
N ILE A 23 7.43 -3.77 -10.15
CA ILE A 23 7.78 -2.43 -10.65
C ILE A 23 9.06 -2.50 -11.50
N PHE A 24 10.10 -3.19 -11.03
CA PHE A 24 11.33 -3.37 -11.81
C PHE A 24 11.11 -4.17 -13.10
N ASP A 25 10.19 -5.13 -13.10
CA ASP A 25 9.85 -5.91 -14.28
C ASP A 25 9.11 -5.07 -15.35
N ILE A 26 8.33 -4.07 -14.91
CA ILE A 26 7.56 -3.18 -15.80
C ILE A 26 8.42 -2.00 -16.30
N TYR A 27 9.12 -1.33 -15.38
CA TYR A 27 9.77 -0.04 -15.66
C TYR A 27 11.29 -0.14 -15.82
N GLY A 28 11.88 -1.31 -15.56
CA GLY A 28 13.31 -1.52 -15.58
C GLY A 28 13.99 -1.32 -14.22
N LYS A 29 15.26 -1.75 -14.14
CA LYS A 29 16.01 -1.71 -12.88
C LYS A 29 16.53 -0.32 -12.51
N ASP A 30 16.53 0.60 -13.47
CA ASP A 30 17.05 1.97 -13.30
C ASP A 30 16.02 2.91 -12.69
N ILE A 31 14.78 2.44 -12.45
CA ILE A 31 13.76 3.24 -11.77
C ILE A 31 14.10 3.41 -10.29
N GLU A 32 14.08 4.63 -9.81
CA GLU A 32 14.20 4.92 -8.38
C GLU A 32 12.87 4.63 -7.67
N ILE A 33 12.90 3.84 -6.60
CA ILE A 33 11.72 3.58 -5.77
C ILE A 33 11.80 4.40 -4.49
N SER A 34 10.83 5.29 -4.30
CA SER A 34 10.74 6.16 -3.12
C SER A 34 9.49 5.87 -2.28
N ASN A 35 9.64 5.91 -0.95
CA ASN A 35 8.54 5.85 0.00
C ASN A 35 8.14 7.24 0.53
N SER A 36 8.84 8.29 0.12
CA SER A 36 8.51 9.67 0.50
C SER A 36 7.27 10.12 -0.24
N LEU A 37 6.35 10.78 0.45
CA LEU A 37 5.14 11.33 -0.17
C LEU A 37 5.47 12.21 -1.38
N PRO A 38 4.62 12.22 -2.42
CA PRO A 38 4.83 12.99 -3.64
C PRO A 38 5.14 14.47 -3.40
N GLU A 39 4.51 15.09 -2.41
CA GLU A 39 4.77 16.49 -2.03
C GLU A 39 6.20 16.70 -1.51
N VAL A 40 6.76 15.73 -0.79
CA VAL A 40 8.15 15.77 -0.30
C VAL A 40 9.12 15.55 -1.47
N LEU A 41 8.78 14.67 -2.41
CA LEU A 41 9.58 14.38 -3.60
C LEU A 41 9.71 15.59 -4.54
N LEU A 42 8.77 16.54 -4.47
CA LEU A 42 8.84 17.76 -5.27
C LEU A 42 10.19 18.48 -5.19
N ASN A 43 10.85 18.45 -4.03
CA ASN A 43 12.15 19.11 -3.85
C ASN A 43 13.30 18.38 -4.58
N GLN A 44 13.11 17.11 -4.96
CA GLN A 44 14.12 16.27 -5.59
C GLN A 44 13.93 16.15 -7.11
N LEU A 45 12.76 16.54 -7.62
CA LEU A 45 12.38 16.43 -9.01
C LEU A 45 12.68 17.72 -9.78
N CYS A 46 13.11 17.58 -11.03
CA CYS A 46 13.37 18.63 -11.99
C CYS A 46 12.37 18.58 -13.16
N ALA A 47 12.33 19.65 -13.95
CA ALA A 47 11.52 19.66 -15.17
C ALA A 47 11.99 18.56 -16.15
N GLY A 48 11.03 17.81 -16.67
CA GLY A 48 11.28 16.65 -17.54
C GLY A 48 11.38 15.31 -16.81
N ASP A 49 11.48 15.30 -15.47
CA ASP A 49 11.44 14.05 -14.69
C ASP A 49 10.05 13.42 -14.68
N PHE A 50 10.00 12.12 -14.38
CA PHE A 50 8.77 11.36 -14.24
C PHE A 50 8.54 10.97 -12.78
N LEU A 51 7.33 11.23 -12.29
CA LEU A 51 6.81 10.69 -11.05
C LEU A 51 5.68 9.71 -11.37
N ILE A 52 5.87 8.46 -11.00
CA ILE A 52 4.92 7.38 -11.23
C ILE A 52 4.31 6.98 -9.89
N CYS A 53 2.98 6.92 -9.81
CA CYS A 53 2.24 6.45 -8.66
C CYS A 53 1.32 5.30 -9.10
N ASN A 54 0.94 4.42 -8.17
CA ASN A 54 0.01 3.36 -8.49
C ASN A 54 -1.39 3.91 -8.83
N SER A 55 -1.82 4.96 -8.11
CA SER A 55 -3.11 5.62 -8.36
C SER A 55 -3.11 7.07 -7.88
N ILE A 56 -4.06 7.87 -8.39
CA ILE A 56 -4.09 9.32 -8.13
C ILE A 56 -4.36 9.68 -6.66
N ASP A 57 -5.06 8.83 -5.93
CA ASP A 57 -5.31 9.02 -4.49
C ASP A 57 -4.03 8.87 -3.64
N GLU A 58 -2.97 8.27 -4.18
CA GLU A 58 -1.66 8.21 -3.50
C GLU A 58 -0.88 9.53 -3.52
N LEU A 59 -1.36 10.55 -4.24
CA LEU A 59 -0.76 11.89 -4.17
C LEU A 59 -0.90 12.54 -2.80
N VAL A 60 -1.88 12.12 -2.01
CA VAL A 60 -2.16 12.64 -0.67
C VAL A 60 -2.11 11.51 0.36
N ASP A 61 -1.83 11.85 1.61
CA ASP A 61 -2.01 10.92 2.70
C ASP A 61 -3.50 10.75 3.02
N VAL A 62 -4.10 9.71 2.45
CA VAL A 62 -5.52 9.41 2.62
C VAL A 62 -5.89 9.13 4.09
N SER A 63 -4.93 8.70 4.91
CA SER A 63 -5.17 8.45 6.34
C SER A 63 -5.42 9.76 7.12
N VAL A 64 -4.85 10.86 6.64
CA VAL A 64 -4.97 12.20 7.24
C VAL A 64 -6.10 13.00 6.61
N PHE A 65 -6.17 13.03 5.29
CA PHE A 65 -7.05 13.94 4.54
C PHE A 65 -8.31 13.26 3.98
N GLY A 66 -8.39 11.92 4.05
CA GLY A 66 -9.39 11.17 3.30
C GLY A 66 -9.19 11.33 1.78
N PHE A 67 -10.23 10.98 1.00
CA PHE A 67 -10.22 11.24 -0.45
C PHE A 67 -10.68 12.70 -0.70
N ASN A 68 -9.72 13.62 -0.66
CA ASN A 68 -9.95 15.06 -0.87
C ASN A 68 -9.50 15.47 -2.28
N ILE A 69 -10.48 15.77 -3.15
CA ILE A 69 -10.24 16.11 -4.55
C ILE A 69 -9.45 17.41 -4.68
N ASP A 70 -9.75 18.42 -3.88
CA ASP A 70 -9.09 19.73 -3.99
C ASP A 70 -7.63 19.63 -3.57
N GLU A 71 -7.32 18.83 -2.55
CA GLU A 71 -5.95 18.58 -2.12
C GLU A 71 -5.16 17.76 -3.15
N ILE A 72 -5.79 16.76 -3.75
CA ILE A 72 -5.20 16.00 -4.86
C ILE A 72 -4.86 16.94 -6.02
N ILE A 73 -5.77 17.81 -6.42
CA ILE A 73 -5.56 18.77 -7.51
C ILE A 73 -4.43 19.75 -7.14
N ARG A 74 -4.41 20.25 -5.92
CA ARG A 74 -3.36 21.17 -5.43
C ARG A 74 -1.97 20.56 -5.60
N ILE A 75 -1.76 19.34 -5.13
CA ILE A 75 -0.47 18.65 -5.23
C ILE A 75 -0.15 18.30 -6.68
N TYR A 76 -1.13 17.80 -7.43
CA TYR A 76 -0.98 17.49 -8.85
C TYR A 76 -0.50 18.70 -9.64
N MET A 77 -1.16 19.85 -9.47
CA MET A 77 -0.80 21.09 -10.17
C MET A 77 0.55 21.62 -9.71
N ALA A 78 0.93 21.45 -8.45
CA ALA A 78 2.25 21.83 -7.96
C ALA A 78 3.36 21.02 -8.65
N ILE A 79 3.16 19.72 -8.85
CA ILE A 79 4.08 18.82 -9.57
C ILE A 79 4.16 19.23 -11.05
N LEU A 80 3.02 19.42 -11.68
CA LEU A 80 2.94 19.79 -13.10
C LEU A 80 3.58 21.16 -13.38
N ASN A 81 3.35 22.15 -12.51
CA ASN A 81 3.95 23.47 -12.63
C ASN A 81 5.48 23.45 -12.54
N LYS A 82 6.05 22.41 -11.97
CA LYS A 82 7.50 22.18 -11.93
C LYS A 82 8.02 21.54 -13.22
N GLY A 83 7.14 21.18 -14.14
CA GLY A 83 7.48 20.53 -15.40
C GLY A 83 7.70 19.02 -15.27
N VAL A 84 7.25 18.42 -14.17
CA VAL A 84 7.34 16.95 -13.92
C VAL A 84 6.17 16.25 -14.57
N VAL A 85 6.43 15.13 -15.24
CA VAL A 85 5.40 14.29 -15.84
C VAL A 85 4.82 13.34 -14.80
N LEU A 86 3.50 13.36 -14.62
CA LEU A 86 2.78 12.46 -13.72
C LEU A 86 2.18 11.28 -14.48
N ALA A 87 2.41 10.07 -13.97
CA ALA A 87 1.80 8.85 -14.49
C ALA A 87 1.22 8.00 -13.37
N PHE A 88 0.15 7.27 -13.66
CA PHE A 88 -0.57 6.42 -12.72
C PHE A 88 -0.89 5.06 -13.35
N ASP A 89 -0.58 3.98 -12.64
CA ASP A 89 -0.84 2.61 -13.13
C ASP A 89 -2.33 2.27 -13.19
N LYS A 90 -3.08 2.65 -12.14
CA LYS A 90 -4.51 2.29 -12.00
C LYS A 90 -5.48 3.42 -12.34
N SER A 91 -5.01 4.64 -12.50
CA SER A 91 -5.81 5.80 -12.87
C SER A 91 -5.24 6.50 -14.09
N THR A 92 -4.99 5.73 -15.16
CA THR A 92 -4.32 6.18 -16.38
C THR A 92 -5.01 7.37 -17.06
N GLN A 93 -6.34 7.53 -16.87
CA GLN A 93 -7.09 8.71 -17.32
C GLN A 93 -6.66 10.00 -16.62
N CYS A 94 -5.91 9.90 -15.53
CA CYS A 94 -5.37 11.04 -14.79
C CYS A 94 -3.90 11.33 -15.14
N ASN A 95 -3.27 10.59 -16.06
CA ASN A 95 -1.90 10.84 -16.49
C ASN A 95 -1.80 12.23 -17.12
N SER A 96 -0.75 13.00 -16.76
CA SER A 96 -0.59 14.38 -17.25
C SER A 96 -0.53 14.46 -18.76
N MET A 97 0.23 13.60 -19.42
CA MET A 97 0.33 13.54 -20.87
C MET A 97 -1.02 13.23 -21.55
N PHE A 98 -1.85 12.37 -20.93
CA PHE A 98 -3.18 12.08 -21.47
C PHE A 98 -4.10 13.30 -21.38
N ILE A 99 -4.12 13.97 -20.22
CA ILE A 99 -4.96 15.17 -20.03
C ILE A 99 -4.50 16.29 -20.96
N GLU A 100 -3.19 16.51 -21.15
CA GLU A 100 -2.64 17.49 -22.06
C GLU A 100 -3.13 17.32 -23.51
N THR A 101 -3.37 16.06 -23.93
CA THR A 101 -3.95 15.81 -25.27
C THR A 101 -5.41 16.24 -25.40
N LEU A 102 -6.12 16.42 -24.29
CA LEU A 102 -7.55 16.75 -24.27
C LEU A 102 -7.84 18.24 -24.08
N VAL A 103 -6.83 19.04 -23.72
CA VAL A 103 -7.01 20.43 -23.31
C VAL A 103 -6.24 21.41 -24.19
N SER A 104 -6.79 22.62 -24.33
CA SER A 104 -6.18 23.73 -25.06
C SER A 104 -5.68 24.86 -24.15
N SER A 105 -6.08 24.88 -22.86
CA SER A 105 -5.70 25.91 -21.88
C SER A 105 -5.53 25.34 -20.46
N LYS A 106 -4.87 26.11 -19.58
CA LYS A 106 -4.70 25.68 -18.16
C LYS A 106 -6.03 25.58 -17.39
N GLU A 107 -6.99 26.41 -17.68
CA GLU A 107 -8.31 26.37 -17.06
C GLU A 107 -9.06 25.10 -17.44
N ASP A 108 -8.98 24.73 -18.73
CA ASP A 108 -9.55 23.49 -19.22
C ASP A 108 -8.87 22.27 -18.60
N PHE A 109 -7.55 22.32 -18.34
CA PHE A 109 -6.79 21.22 -17.74
C PHE A 109 -7.33 20.85 -16.36
N GLU A 110 -7.46 21.81 -15.45
CA GLU A 110 -7.95 21.53 -14.09
C GLU A 110 -9.38 20.99 -14.10
N SER A 111 -10.23 21.52 -14.96
CA SER A 111 -11.62 21.07 -15.12
C SER A 111 -11.68 19.62 -15.60
N ILE A 112 -10.87 19.22 -16.56
CA ILE A 112 -10.80 17.85 -17.07
C ILE A 112 -10.18 16.94 -16.02
N LEU A 113 -9.09 17.34 -15.36
CA LEU A 113 -8.48 16.59 -14.28
C LEU A 113 -9.50 16.29 -13.18
N ARG A 114 -10.26 17.29 -12.74
CA ARG A 114 -11.32 17.13 -11.75
C ARG A 114 -12.37 16.08 -12.16
N LYS A 115 -12.80 16.10 -13.40
CA LYS A 115 -13.72 15.09 -13.96
C LYS A 115 -13.11 13.70 -13.95
N CYS A 116 -11.85 13.58 -14.33
CA CYS A 116 -11.13 12.30 -14.31
C CYS A 116 -11.01 11.72 -12.89
N ILE A 117 -10.71 12.57 -11.89
CA ILE A 117 -10.64 12.17 -10.47
C ILE A 117 -12.02 11.70 -9.96
N ILE A 118 -13.08 12.44 -10.27
CA ILE A 118 -14.45 12.07 -9.88
C ILE A 118 -14.84 10.72 -10.49
N ASN A 119 -14.56 10.51 -11.77
CA ASN A 119 -14.83 9.24 -12.46
C ASN A 119 -14.05 8.08 -11.84
N TYR A 120 -12.76 8.28 -11.55
CA TYR A 120 -11.94 7.27 -10.88
C TYR A 120 -12.52 6.89 -9.50
N LYS A 121 -12.91 7.88 -8.70
CA LYS A 121 -13.55 7.65 -7.40
C LYS A 121 -14.87 6.90 -7.53
N GLY A 122 -15.70 7.29 -8.50
CA GLY A 122 -16.96 6.60 -8.80
C GLY A 122 -16.75 5.13 -9.16
N GLN A 123 -15.76 4.82 -9.99
CA GLN A 123 -15.41 3.44 -10.34
C GLN A 123 -14.98 2.63 -9.10
N LYS A 124 -14.10 3.17 -8.27
CA LYS A 124 -13.71 2.53 -6.99
C LYS A 124 -14.90 2.24 -6.08
N ASP A 125 -15.82 3.19 -5.94
CA ASP A 125 -17.01 3.03 -5.10
C ASP A 125 -17.96 1.95 -5.65
N ILE A 126 -18.09 1.85 -6.98
CA ILE A 126 -18.84 0.80 -7.65
C ILE A 126 -18.18 -0.57 -7.40
N GLU A 127 -16.88 -0.71 -7.62
CA GLU A 127 -16.12 -1.94 -7.38
C GLU A 127 -16.25 -2.41 -5.93
N ALA A 128 -16.15 -1.49 -4.96
CA ALA A 128 -16.33 -1.78 -3.55
C ALA A 128 -17.76 -2.28 -3.24
N LYS A 129 -18.79 -1.70 -3.87
CA LYS A 129 -20.19 -2.15 -3.73
C LYS A 129 -20.39 -3.55 -4.31
N TYR A 130 -19.83 -3.84 -5.50
CA TYR A 130 -19.90 -5.15 -6.12
C TYR A 130 -19.19 -6.22 -5.27
N ALA A 131 -17.98 -5.92 -4.76
CA ALA A 131 -17.26 -6.83 -3.89
C ALA A 131 -18.07 -7.18 -2.62
N LYS A 132 -18.71 -6.18 -1.99
CA LYS A 132 -19.61 -6.40 -0.84
C LYS A 132 -20.81 -7.25 -1.22
N LYS A 133 -21.46 -6.98 -2.38
CA LYS A 133 -22.61 -7.74 -2.85
C LYS A 133 -22.26 -9.21 -3.09
N HIS A 134 -21.12 -9.48 -3.76
CA HIS A 134 -20.62 -10.85 -3.97
C HIS A 134 -20.40 -11.59 -2.65
N THR A 135 -19.83 -10.93 -1.65
CA THR A 135 -19.62 -11.52 -0.32
C THR A 135 -20.95 -11.88 0.36
N ILE A 136 -21.95 -11.00 0.28
CA ILE A 136 -23.28 -11.22 0.85
C ILE A 136 -23.97 -12.38 0.13
N THR A 137 -23.96 -12.39 -1.20
CA THR A 137 -24.57 -13.47 -2.00
C THR A 137 -23.88 -14.80 -1.75
N ALA A 138 -22.56 -14.85 -1.67
CA ALA A 138 -21.82 -16.06 -1.33
C ALA A 138 -22.22 -16.62 0.04
N LYS A 139 -22.41 -15.73 1.05
CA LYS A 139 -22.90 -16.13 2.39
C LYS A 139 -24.33 -16.64 2.34
N ALA A 140 -25.22 -16.00 1.59
CA ALA A 140 -26.63 -16.39 1.44
C ALA A 140 -26.76 -17.78 0.76
N ASN A 141 -25.87 -18.10 -0.19
CA ASN A 141 -25.80 -19.38 -0.88
C ASN A 141 -25.08 -20.48 -0.06
N GLY A 142 -24.83 -20.24 1.24
CA GLY A 142 -24.18 -21.22 2.12
C GLY A 142 -22.67 -21.37 1.92
N ASN A 143 -22.06 -20.59 1.02
CA ASN A 143 -20.63 -20.58 0.85
C ASN A 143 -19.96 -19.94 2.07
N LYS A 144 -19.10 -20.69 2.73
CA LYS A 144 -18.33 -20.18 3.88
C LYS A 144 -17.31 -19.14 3.38
N VAL A 145 -17.64 -17.86 3.54
CA VAL A 145 -16.71 -16.76 3.29
C VAL A 145 -15.86 -16.59 4.55
N GLY A 146 -14.57 -16.78 4.42
CA GLY A 146 -13.61 -16.72 5.52
C GLY A 146 -13.02 -18.08 5.88
N ILE A 147 -12.27 -18.09 6.98
CA ILE A 147 -11.59 -19.29 7.46
C ILE A 147 -12.60 -20.23 8.12
N LYS A 148 -12.54 -21.53 7.80
CA LYS A 148 -13.40 -22.54 8.42
C LYS A 148 -13.23 -22.49 9.95
N LYS A 149 -14.35 -22.57 10.70
CA LYS A 149 -14.32 -22.64 12.16
C LYS A 149 -13.43 -23.83 12.58
N GLY A 150 -12.45 -23.57 13.44
CA GLY A 150 -11.49 -24.60 13.88
C GLY A 150 -10.18 -24.65 13.06
N THR A 151 -10.06 -23.94 11.95
CA THR A 151 -8.79 -23.85 11.25
C THR A 151 -7.83 -22.96 12.06
N LYS A 152 -6.71 -23.53 12.51
CA LYS A 152 -5.64 -22.75 13.16
C LYS A 152 -4.94 -21.88 12.11
N LEU A 153 -4.96 -20.57 12.28
CA LEU A 153 -4.18 -19.65 11.47
C LEU A 153 -2.71 -19.72 11.88
N ILE A 154 -1.89 -20.24 10.98
CA ILE A 154 -0.43 -20.23 11.15
C ILE A 154 0.10 -19.03 10.41
N THR A 155 0.50 -17.99 11.13
CA THR A 155 1.12 -16.78 10.57
C THR A 155 2.64 -16.86 10.71
N LYS A 156 3.38 -16.18 9.82
CA LYS A 156 4.85 -16.06 9.94
C LYS A 156 5.27 -15.55 11.32
N LYS A 157 4.50 -14.60 11.87
CA LYS A 157 4.74 -14.07 13.23
C LYS A 157 4.53 -15.16 14.30
N SER A 158 3.50 -15.99 14.18
CA SER A 158 3.26 -17.07 15.17
C SER A 158 4.34 -18.15 15.14
N ILE A 159 4.87 -18.48 13.96
CA ILE A 159 6.00 -19.42 13.82
C ILE A 159 7.23 -18.85 14.52
N LEU A 160 7.65 -17.62 14.14
CA LEU A 160 8.82 -16.97 14.73
C LEU A 160 8.72 -16.83 16.25
N MET A 161 7.52 -16.48 16.76
CA MET A 161 7.34 -16.35 18.22
C MET A 161 7.42 -17.70 18.93
N LYS A 162 6.89 -18.75 18.34
CA LYS A 162 7.00 -20.12 18.89
C LYS A 162 8.45 -20.60 18.92
N GLU A 163 9.22 -20.40 17.86
CA GLU A 163 10.65 -20.72 17.79
C GLU A 163 11.41 -20.01 18.92
N LYS A 164 11.20 -18.70 19.09
CA LYS A 164 11.84 -17.94 20.16
C LYS A 164 11.42 -18.38 21.58
N ILE A 165 10.15 -18.74 21.78
CA ILE A 165 9.66 -19.27 23.05
C ILE A 165 10.31 -20.62 23.33
N GLN A 166 10.42 -21.49 22.33
CA GLN A 166 11.05 -22.80 22.48
C GLN A 166 12.55 -22.69 22.79
N GLU A 167 13.25 -21.74 22.19
CA GLU A 167 14.68 -21.51 22.40
C GLU A 167 14.98 -20.91 23.78
N LEU A 168 14.17 -19.96 24.24
CA LEU A 168 14.55 -19.11 25.37
C LEU A 168 13.81 -19.46 26.68
N SER A 169 12.70 -20.20 26.64
CA SER A 169 11.88 -20.46 27.84
C SER A 169 12.47 -21.59 28.70
N LYS A 170 12.48 -21.37 30.03
CA LYS A 170 12.84 -22.40 31.02
C LYS A 170 12.07 -23.72 30.88
N ASP A 171 10.84 -23.66 30.37
CA ASP A 171 10.01 -24.87 30.12
C ASP A 171 10.54 -25.73 28.97
N PHE A 172 11.41 -25.18 28.13
CA PHE A 172 12.01 -25.85 26.96
C PHE A 172 13.55 -25.83 27.00
N ASN A 173 14.14 -25.83 28.21
CA ASN A 173 15.58 -25.80 28.47
C ASN A 173 16.30 -24.45 28.16
N GLY A 174 15.58 -23.36 28.03
CA GLY A 174 16.13 -22.00 27.98
C GLY A 174 16.41 -21.43 29.37
N ASP A 175 16.74 -20.16 29.44
CA ASP A 175 17.16 -19.46 30.66
C ASP A 175 16.15 -18.42 31.16
N LYS A 176 15.13 -18.07 30.38
CA LYS A 176 14.20 -16.98 30.68
C LYS A 176 12.88 -17.45 31.30
N SER A 177 12.38 -16.64 32.22
CA SER A 177 11.03 -16.80 32.80
C SER A 177 9.93 -16.35 31.83
N ASP A 178 8.69 -16.72 32.12
CA ASP A 178 7.53 -16.35 31.29
C ASP A 178 7.32 -14.84 31.24
N GLU A 179 7.51 -14.14 32.35
CA GLU A 179 7.37 -12.69 32.44
C GLU A 179 8.42 -11.97 31.57
N GLU A 180 9.68 -12.39 31.70
CA GLU A 180 10.79 -11.86 30.89
C GLU A 180 10.57 -12.07 29.41
N LEU A 181 10.05 -13.23 29.00
CA LEU A 181 9.77 -13.51 27.58
C LEU A 181 8.60 -12.71 27.02
N ILE A 182 7.57 -12.48 27.80
CA ILE A 182 6.43 -11.64 27.38
C ILE A 182 6.93 -10.21 27.09
N GLU A 183 7.81 -9.68 27.93
CA GLU A 183 8.40 -8.36 27.78
C GLU A 183 9.36 -8.30 26.58
N VAL A 184 10.34 -9.22 26.52
CA VAL A 184 11.35 -9.27 25.45
C VAL A 184 10.72 -9.48 24.06
N LEU A 185 9.71 -10.34 23.93
CA LEU A 185 9.04 -10.62 22.68
C LEU A 185 7.95 -9.60 22.33
N SER A 186 7.63 -8.70 23.25
CA SER A 186 6.59 -7.67 23.12
C SER A 186 5.25 -8.26 22.63
N ILE A 187 4.84 -9.38 23.20
CA ILE A 187 3.58 -10.06 22.88
C ILE A 187 2.62 -10.05 24.07
N SER A 188 1.32 -10.10 23.81
CA SER A 188 0.34 -10.17 24.88
C SER A 188 0.46 -11.47 25.67
N ARG A 189 0.18 -11.42 26.97
CA ARG A 189 0.16 -12.60 27.86
C ARG A 189 -0.70 -13.74 27.31
N ASN A 190 -1.87 -13.43 26.76
CA ASN A 190 -2.75 -14.42 26.16
C ASN A 190 -2.13 -15.11 24.93
N SER A 191 -1.44 -14.34 24.07
CA SER A 191 -0.74 -14.90 22.90
C SER A 191 0.43 -15.78 23.32
N PHE A 192 1.21 -15.35 24.33
CA PHE A 192 2.32 -16.13 24.88
C PHE A 192 1.87 -17.51 25.37
N TYR A 193 0.90 -17.55 26.28
CA TYR A 193 0.42 -18.84 26.83
C TYR A 193 -0.30 -19.70 25.79
N LYS A 194 -0.94 -19.09 24.78
CA LYS A 194 -1.47 -19.83 23.64
C LYS A 194 -0.35 -20.54 22.88
N TYR A 195 0.72 -19.83 22.52
CA TYR A 195 1.85 -20.41 21.78
C TYR A 195 2.58 -21.45 22.60
N LYS A 196 2.80 -21.19 23.88
CA LYS A 196 3.46 -22.15 24.81
C LYS A 196 2.67 -23.44 24.94
N ARG A 197 1.33 -23.38 25.04
CA ARG A 197 0.45 -24.55 25.04
C ARG A 197 0.53 -25.33 23.74
N GLU A 198 0.46 -24.63 22.60
CA GLU A 198 0.57 -25.26 21.28
C GLU A 198 1.91 -25.96 21.07
N LEU A 199 3.01 -25.45 21.62
CA LEU A 199 4.32 -26.11 21.62
C LEU A 199 4.34 -27.37 22.48
N LYS A 200 3.74 -27.35 23.68
CA LYS A 200 3.62 -28.52 24.56
C LYS A 200 2.74 -29.62 24.00
N GLU A 201 1.71 -29.27 23.22
CA GLU A 201 0.81 -30.20 22.54
C GLU A 201 1.39 -30.81 21.24
N GLY A 202 2.66 -30.50 20.89
CA GLY A 202 3.33 -31.04 19.69
C GLY A 202 2.88 -30.41 18.38
N GLY A 203 2.27 -29.26 18.45
CA GLY A 203 1.79 -28.50 17.28
C GLY A 203 2.86 -27.62 16.66
N VAL A 204 3.65 -28.13 15.73
CA VAL A 204 4.38 -27.30 14.74
C VAL A 204 3.45 -26.94 13.61
#